data_c4337ac2d7b2d52d63331c1ead9d6c83
#
_entry.id   c4337ac2d7b2d52d63331c1ead9d6c83
#
_cell.length_a   1.000
_cell.length_b   1.000
_cell.length_c   1.000
_cell.angle_alpha   90.00
_cell.angle_beta   90.00
_cell.angle_gamma   90.00
#
_symmetry.space_group_name_H-M   'P 1'
#
loop_
_entity.id
_entity.type
_entity.pdbx_description
1 polymer ?
#
loop_
_entity_poly.entity_id
_entity_poly.type
_entity_poly.pdbx_seq_one_letter_code
_entity_poly.pdbx_strand_id
1 'polypeptide(L)'
;MKYYLVAVLFMFSLVAVSQEKSTRSQSMGSVSVYDDYHTNCSFSASLEQTEVCLGYHNSFFLSELGETIIHISFPKANLTHSYTVSVFGYSDYNDISAKASLARMFTPRMSAGISAAYLLHHHVGAEDGMSGFCVAPGFYCYFAEDNLLACYAEIRNEPKTHEKNEFVYSAFVAYNLTINSYVDWATEIEVEKNEFIGRMGFRYNIEKFSLRCGASLMPIRPSAGFGFDIDCFNFSYAADYCSSLGTRMSLGLKWKIQNKKSYAK
;
A
#
# COMPACT_ATOMS: atom_id res chain seq x y z
N MET A 1 22.93 -10.03 -26.66
CA MET A 1 21.56 -10.31 -26.16
C MET A 1 21.49 -10.51 -24.64
N LYS A 2 22.38 -11.30 -24.00
CA LYS A 2 22.36 -11.49 -22.53
C LYS A 2 22.45 -10.19 -21.71
N TYR A 3 23.27 -9.22 -22.14
CA TYR A 3 23.48 -7.96 -21.41
C TYR A 3 22.29 -7.00 -21.49
N TYR A 4 21.49 -7.04 -22.56
CA TYR A 4 20.25 -6.26 -22.65
C TYR A 4 19.16 -6.79 -21.73
N LEU A 5 19.09 -8.12 -21.55
CA LEU A 5 18.14 -8.73 -20.63
C LEU A 5 18.48 -8.36 -19.18
N VAL A 6 19.77 -8.35 -18.83
CA VAL A 6 20.24 -7.94 -17.49
C VAL A 6 20.02 -6.44 -17.26
N ALA A 7 20.26 -5.58 -18.26
CA ALA A 7 19.98 -4.14 -18.15
C ALA A 7 18.49 -3.84 -18.04
N VAL A 8 17.64 -4.59 -18.75
CA VAL A 8 16.19 -4.50 -18.64
C VAL A 8 15.74 -5.00 -17.28
N LEU A 9 16.24 -6.13 -16.77
CA LEU A 9 15.99 -6.60 -15.42
C LEU A 9 16.48 -5.60 -14.36
N PHE A 10 17.62 -4.95 -14.59
CA PHE A 10 18.15 -3.92 -13.68
C PHE A 10 17.32 -2.63 -13.68
N MET A 11 16.76 -2.22 -14.82
CA MET A 11 15.76 -1.15 -14.86
C MET A 11 14.46 -1.55 -14.16
N PHE A 12 14.11 -2.85 -14.15
CA PHE A 12 12.94 -3.37 -13.45
C PHE A 12 13.12 -3.40 -11.94
N SER A 13 14.32 -3.64 -11.42
CA SER A 13 14.57 -3.60 -9.97
C SER A 13 14.40 -2.20 -9.38
N LEU A 14 14.66 -1.14 -10.17
CA LEU A 14 14.43 0.25 -9.78
C LEU A 14 12.93 0.63 -9.72
N VAL A 15 12.07 -0.12 -10.40
CA VAL A 15 10.60 0.10 -10.39
C VAL A 15 9.90 -0.81 -9.39
N ALA A 16 10.53 -1.89 -8.95
CA ALA A 16 9.93 -2.91 -8.08
C ALA A 16 9.94 -2.57 -6.58
N VAL A 17 10.68 -1.55 -6.15
CA VAL A 17 10.54 -0.98 -4.80
C VAL A 17 9.32 -0.05 -4.80
N SER A 18 8.23 -0.52 -5.35
CA SER A 18 6.93 0.12 -5.31
C SER A 18 6.42 0.04 -3.87
N GLN A 19 5.99 1.18 -3.35
CA GLN A 19 5.25 1.27 -2.10
C GLN A 19 4.26 0.10 -2.00
N GLU A 20 4.32 -0.64 -0.91
CA GLU A 20 3.38 -1.72 -0.57
C GLU A 20 1.95 -1.16 -0.60
N LYS A 21 1.25 -1.31 -1.71
CA LYS A 21 -0.13 -0.82 -1.86
C LYS A 21 -1.10 -1.97 -1.64
N SER A 22 -2.22 -1.67 -0.99
CA SER A 22 -3.25 -2.67 -0.78
C SER A 22 -3.94 -3.03 -2.11
N THR A 23 -4.51 -4.23 -2.19
CA THR A 23 -5.32 -4.67 -3.34
C THR A 23 -6.45 -3.68 -3.67
N ARG A 24 -7.05 -3.06 -2.63
CA ARG A 24 -8.09 -2.04 -2.81
C ARG A 24 -7.56 -0.78 -3.46
N SER A 25 -6.42 -0.28 -2.98
CA SER A 25 -5.75 0.87 -3.57
C SER A 25 -5.40 0.60 -5.04
N GLN A 26 -4.81 -0.55 -5.34
CA GLN A 26 -4.46 -0.93 -6.71
C GLN A 26 -5.67 -0.92 -7.65
N SER A 27 -6.83 -1.41 -7.22
CA SER A 27 -8.05 -1.40 -8.03
C SER A 27 -8.60 0.00 -8.32
N MET A 28 -8.18 1.00 -7.57
CA MET A 28 -8.56 2.41 -7.71
C MET A 28 -7.42 3.28 -8.29
N GLY A 29 -6.61 2.73 -9.20
CA GLY A 29 -5.49 3.46 -9.80
C GLY A 29 -4.29 3.63 -8.85
N SER A 30 -4.21 2.85 -7.81
CA SER A 30 -3.20 2.94 -6.75
C SER A 30 -3.30 4.22 -5.90
N VAL A 31 -4.48 4.80 -5.76
CA VAL A 31 -4.74 5.89 -4.81
C VAL A 31 -4.64 5.36 -3.39
N SER A 32 -3.87 6.02 -2.53
CA SER A 32 -3.60 5.60 -1.14
C SER A 32 -4.65 6.09 -0.13
N VAL A 33 -5.83 6.46 -0.60
CA VAL A 33 -6.99 6.80 0.24
C VAL A 33 -7.84 5.55 0.41
N TYR A 34 -8.51 5.41 1.54
CA TYR A 34 -9.33 4.26 1.93
C TYR A 34 -8.60 2.95 2.24
N ASP A 35 -8.57 2.64 3.50
CA ASP A 35 -8.14 1.36 4.05
C ASP A 35 -6.71 0.93 3.65
N ASP A 36 -5.93 1.84 3.07
CA ASP A 36 -4.54 1.57 2.75
C ASP A 36 -3.63 1.94 3.94
N TYR A 37 -3.74 1.15 4.99
CA TYR A 37 -2.90 1.28 6.18
C TYR A 37 -1.42 0.96 5.90
N HIS A 38 -1.15 0.31 4.79
CA HIS A 38 0.21 -0.06 4.39
C HIS A 38 1.00 1.17 3.98
N THR A 39 0.40 2.06 3.20
CA THR A 39 1.05 3.28 2.73
C THR A 39 0.92 4.39 3.76
N ASN A 40 -0.29 4.76 4.16
CA ASN A 40 -0.51 5.81 5.15
C ASN A 40 -1.01 5.23 6.47
N CYS A 41 -0.10 5.09 7.41
CA CYS A 41 -0.39 4.52 8.73
C CYS A 41 -1.43 5.30 9.54
N SER A 42 -1.67 6.59 9.25
CA SER A 42 -2.64 7.40 9.97
C SER A 42 -4.07 6.85 9.85
N PHE A 43 -4.40 6.15 8.75
CA PHE A 43 -5.72 5.53 8.58
C PHE A 43 -6.01 4.43 9.60
N SER A 44 -4.99 3.75 10.11
CA SER A 44 -5.17 2.70 11.12
C SER A 44 -5.72 3.23 12.45
N ALA A 45 -5.59 4.54 12.72
CA ALA A 45 -6.10 5.16 13.96
C ALA A 45 -7.62 5.09 14.09
N SER A 46 -8.36 4.97 12.98
CA SER A 46 -9.83 4.85 12.97
C SER A 46 -10.34 3.44 13.19
N LEU A 47 -9.44 2.46 13.33
CA LEU A 47 -9.83 1.07 13.56
C LEU A 47 -10.41 0.86 14.96
N GLU A 48 -11.56 0.23 15.02
CA GLU A 48 -12.23 -0.14 16.28
C GLU A 48 -11.90 -1.58 16.72
N GLN A 49 -11.45 -2.41 15.80
CA GLN A 49 -11.20 -3.83 16.01
C GLN A 49 -9.82 -4.21 15.47
N THR A 50 -9.29 -5.32 16.02
CA THR A 50 -8.08 -5.91 15.45
C THR A 50 -8.35 -6.41 14.05
N GLU A 51 -7.50 -6.03 13.11
CA GLU A 51 -7.58 -6.48 11.72
C GLU A 51 -6.31 -7.22 11.32
N VAL A 52 -6.50 -8.32 10.60
CA VAL A 52 -5.42 -9.08 9.94
C VAL A 52 -5.68 -9.03 8.44
N CYS A 53 -4.69 -8.58 7.68
CA CYS A 53 -4.77 -8.53 6.22
C CYS A 53 -3.70 -9.42 5.62
N LEU A 54 -4.10 -10.20 4.63
CA LEU A 54 -3.21 -10.99 3.78
C LEU A 54 -3.35 -10.46 2.36
N GLY A 55 -2.22 -10.18 1.71
CA GLY A 55 -2.15 -9.73 0.34
C GLY A 55 -1.23 -10.63 -0.48
N TYR A 56 -1.59 -10.86 -1.72
CA TYR A 56 -0.72 -11.46 -2.72
C TYR A 56 -0.79 -10.65 -4.00
N HIS A 57 0.34 -10.18 -4.45
CA HIS A 57 0.48 -9.44 -5.70
C HIS A 57 1.33 -10.27 -6.66
N ASN A 58 0.92 -10.33 -7.92
CA ASN A 58 1.69 -10.99 -8.96
C ASN A 58 1.81 -10.07 -10.17
N SER A 59 3.03 -9.84 -10.62
CA SER A 59 3.32 -9.02 -11.77
C SER A 59 3.56 -9.90 -13.00
N PHE A 60 2.79 -9.64 -14.06
CA PHE A 60 2.97 -10.23 -15.40
C PHE A 60 2.80 -11.75 -15.46
N PHE A 61 2.07 -12.36 -14.51
CA PHE A 61 1.89 -13.80 -14.37
C PHE A 61 3.19 -14.59 -14.16
N LEU A 62 4.24 -13.91 -13.67
CA LEU A 62 5.52 -14.55 -13.35
C LEU A 62 5.56 -14.84 -11.86
N SER A 63 5.75 -16.11 -11.49
CA SER A 63 5.84 -16.54 -10.08
C SER A 63 6.98 -15.85 -9.34
N GLU A 64 8.07 -15.56 -10.05
CA GLU A 64 9.28 -14.90 -9.58
C GLU A 64 9.04 -13.43 -9.19
N LEU A 65 7.98 -12.83 -9.71
CA LEU A 65 7.56 -11.46 -9.42
C LEU A 65 6.33 -11.41 -8.51
N GLY A 66 6.20 -12.42 -7.67
CA GLY A 66 5.18 -12.51 -6.63
C GLY A 66 5.60 -11.76 -5.36
N GLU A 67 4.65 -11.05 -4.73
CA GLU A 67 4.81 -10.43 -3.43
C GLU A 67 3.72 -10.92 -2.48
N THR A 68 4.10 -11.31 -1.29
CA THR A 68 3.18 -11.68 -0.21
C THR A 68 3.28 -10.65 0.90
N ILE A 69 2.13 -10.14 1.35
CA ILE A 69 2.04 -9.14 2.42
C ILE A 69 1.18 -9.69 3.55
N ILE A 70 1.67 -9.55 4.76
CA ILE A 70 0.94 -9.83 6.00
C ILE A 70 0.92 -8.54 6.81
N HIS A 71 -0.27 -8.06 7.17
CA HIS A 71 -0.44 -6.86 7.98
C HIS A 71 -1.38 -7.14 9.14
N ILE A 72 -1.03 -6.66 10.33
CA ILE A 72 -1.85 -6.81 11.54
C ILE A 72 -1.92 -5.45 12.22
N SER A 73 -3.13 -5.01 12.58
CA SER A 73 -3.39 -3.78 13.33
C SER A 73 -4.12 -4.07 14.64
N PHE A 74 -3.62 -3.49 15.72
CA PHE A 74 -4.16 -3.63 17.08
C PHE A 74 -4.55 -2.27 17.63
N PRO A 75 -5.83 -1.88 17.60
CA PRO A 75 -6.30 -0.70 18.29
C PRO A 75 -6.26 -0.91 19.81
N LYS A 76 -5.60 -0.01 20.54
CA LYS A 76 -5.54 -0.04 22.00
C LYS A 76 -5.73 1.37 22.55
N ALA A 77 -6.86 1.60 23.20
CA ALA A 77 -7.29 2.92 23.65
C ALA A 77 -7.27 3.94 22.49
N ASN A 78 -6.48 5.01 22.59
CA ASN A 78 -6.39 6.06 21.56
C ASN A 78 -5.21 5.87 20.61
N LEU A 79 -4.56 4.73 20.63
CA LEU A 79 -3.38 4.43 19.83
C LEU A 79 -3.56 3.11 19.10
N THR A 80 -3.26 3.08 17.82
CA THR A 80 -3.24 1.84 17.03
C THR A 80 -1.81 1.49 16.68
N HIS A 81 -1.43 0.25 16.99
CA HIS A 81 -0.16 -0.35 16.63
C HIS A 81 -0.39 -1.22 15.40
N SER A 82 0.47 -1.12 14.40
CA SER A 82 0.38 -2.00 13.23
C SER A 82 1.75 -2.53 12.86
N TYR A 83 1.75 -3.76 12.34
CA TYR A 83 2.95 -4.45 11.88
C TYR A 83 2.68 -5.02 10.49
N THR A 84 3.61 -4.81 9.59
CA THR A 84 3.55 -5.34 8.22
C THR A 84 4.83 -6.08 7.92
N VAL A 85 4.71 -7.22 7.28
CA VAL A 85 5.84 -7.93 6.68
C VAL A 85 5.48 -8.19 5.23
N SER A 86 6.36 -7.83 4.31
CA SER A 86 6.25 -8.20 2.91
C SER A 86 7.47 -8.98 2.46
N VAL A 87 7.23 -9.90 1.55
CA VAL A 87 8.26 -10.73 0.91
C VAL A 87 7.98 -10.73 -0.58
N PHE A 88 8.89 -10.17 -1.36
CA PHE A 88 8.84 -10.12 -2.82
C PHE A 88 9.95 -10.99 -3.41
N GLY A 89 9.67 -11.67 -4.52
CA GLY A 89 10.68 -12.36 -5.31
C GLY A 89 10.77 -13.87 -5.07
N TYR A 90 11.96 -14.45 -5.30
CA TYR A 90 12.23 -15.88 -5.28
C TYR A 90 13.61 -16.18 -4.66
N SER A 91 14.06 -17.44 -4.70
CA SER A 91 15.29 -17.90 -4.00
C SER A 91 16.55 -17.08 -4.31
N ASP A 92 16.71 -16.64 -5.56
CA ASP A 92 17.93 -15.98 -6.03
C ASP A 92 17.85 -14.45 -5.95
N TYR A 93 16.65 -13.93 -5.79
CA TYR A 93 16.36 -12.52 -5.60
C TYR A 93 15.14 -12.37 -4.70
N ASN A 94 15.33 -11.82 -3.52
CA ASN A 94 14.20 -11.48 -2.67
C ASN A 94 14.42 -10.19 -1.90
N ASP A 95 13.31 -9.46 -1.75
CA ASP A 95 13.22 -8.26 -0.94
C ASP A 95 12.26 -8.53 0.21
N ILE A 96 12.72 -8.31 1.43
CA ILE A 96 11.92 -8.47 2.64
C ILE A 96 11.80 -7.11 3.30
N SER A 97 10.57 -6.69 3.60
CA SER A 97 10.30 -5.49 4.37
C SER A 97 9.60 -5.86 5.67
N ALA A 98 10.05 -5.27 6.76
CA ALA A 98 9.40 -5.37 8.06
C ALA A 98 9.11 -3.96 8.58
N LYS A 99 7.83 -3.59 8.69
CA LYS A 99 7.34 -2.25 9.06
C LYS A 99 6.57 -2.30 10.37
N ALA A 100 6.84 -1.35 11.24
CA ALA A 100 6.04 -1.07 12.42
C ALA A 100 5.48 0.35 12.33
N SER A 101 4.24 0.54 12.77
CA SER A 101 3.61 1.85 12.77
C SER A 101 2.78 2.11 14.01
N LEU A 102 2.66 3.39 14.33
CA LEU A 102 1.85 3.94 15.40
C LEU A 102 0.97 5.04 14.84
N ALA A 103 -0.33 4.98 15.13
CA ALA A 103 -1.27 6.00 14.71
C ALA A 103 -2.21 6.39 15.84
N ARG A 104 -2.62 7.67 15.85
CA ARG A 104 -3.50 8.23 16.89
C ARG A 104 -4.53 9.16 16.28
N MET A 105 -5.76 9.01 16.73
CA MET A 105 -6.80 10.02 16.52
C MET A 105 -6.64 11.16 17.54
N PHE A 106 -6.56 12.39 17.07
CA PHE A 106 -6.53 13.60 17.89
C PHE A 106 -7.93 14.17 18.09
N THR A 107 -8.74 14.10 17.05
CA THR A 107 -10.16 14.44 17.06
C THR A 107 -10.92 13.37 16.24
N PRO A 108 -12.25 13.30 16.31
CA PRO A 108 -13.02 12.39 15.45
C PRO A 108 -12.80 12.59 13.94
N ARG A 109 -12.19 13.71 13.54
CA ARG A 109 -11.96 14.07 12.14
C ARG A 109 -10.49 14.13 11.75
N MET A 110 -9.55 13.96 12.68
CA MET A 110 -8.12 14.15 12.43
C MET A 110 -7.30 13.05 13.08
N SER A 111 -6.37 12.51 12.31
CA SER A 111 -5.41 11.51 12.78
C SER A 111 -4.02 11.79 12.22
N ALA A 112 -3.03 11.38 12.97
CA ALA A 112 -1.65 11.28 12.48
C ALA A 112 -1.02 9.96 12.91
N GLY A 113 0.00 9.56 12.17
CA GLY A 113 0.77 8.36 12.45
C GLY A 113 2.20 8.48 11.96
N ILE A 114 3.01 7.57 12.42
CA ILE A 114 4.39 7.40 11.96
C ILE A 114 4.66 5.92 11.76
N SER A 115 5.38 5.59 10.72
CA SER A 115 5.87 4.24 10.48
C SER A 115 7.37 4.22 10.28
N ALA A 116 7.99 3.10 10.64
CA ALA A 116 9.39 2.79 10.36
C ALA A 116 9.48 1.38 9.79
N ALA A 117 10.29 1.20 8.76
CA ALA A 117 10.51 -0.09 8.12
C ALA A 117 12.00 -0.38 8.00
N TYR A 118 12.32 -1.67 8.11
CA TYR A 118 13.62 -2.21 7.78
C TYR A 118 13.50 -3.02 6.50
N LEU A 119 14.40 -2.76 5.56
CA LEU A 119 14.42 -3.35 4.22
C LEU A 119 15.65 -4.25 4.10
N LEU A 120 15.45 -5.47 3.63
CA LEU A 120 16.50 -6.44 3.34
C LEU A 120 16.40 -6.82 1.87
N HIS A 121 17.49 -6.67 1.14
CA HIS A 121 17.61 -7.09 -0.24
C HIS A 121 18.64 -8.21 -0.34
N HIS A 122 18.22 -9.34 -0.88
CA HIS A 122 19.08 -10.49 -1.12
C HIS A 122 19.20 -10.77 -2.61
N HIS A 123 20.44 -10.84 -3.10
CA HIS A 123 20.74 -11.19 -4.48
C HIS A 123 21.83 -12.27 -4.51
N VAL A 124 21.64 -13.32 -5.28
CA VAL A 124 22.67 -14.33 -5.50
C VAL A 124 23.85 -13.68 -6.23
N GLY A 125 25.03 -13.75 -5.62
CA GLY A 125 26.28 -13.14 -6.15
C GLY A 125 26.67 -11.82 -5.48
N ALA A 126 25.83 -11.27 -4.58
CA ALA A 126 26.26 -10.25 -3.63
C ALA A 126 26.83 -10.96 -2.39
N GLU A 127 28.08 -10.69 -2.04
CA GLU A 127 28.75 -11.34 -0.88
C GLU A 127 28.04 -10.98 0.46
N ASP A 128 27.35 -9.84 0.51
CA ASP A 128 26.59 -9.37 1.68
C ASP A 128 25.20 -8.93 1.28
N GLY A 129 24.18 -9.34 2.05
CA GLY A 129 22.82 -8.81 1.92
C GLY A 129 22.80 -7.31 2.16
N MET A 130 22.11 -6.57 1.30
CA MET A 130 21.99 -5.12 1.43
C MET A 130 20.80 -4.78 2.33
N SER A 131 20.97 -3.79 3.21
CA SER A 131 19.91 -3.35 4.10
C SER A 131 19.65 -1.85 4.00
N GLY A 132 18.38 -1.49 4.15
CA GLY A 132 17.93 -0.12 4.17
C GLY A 132 16.93 0.14 5.29
N PHE A 133 16.54 1.38 5.44
CA PHE A 133 15.47 1.76 6.35
C PHE A 133 14.56 2.81 5.71
N CYS A 134 13.35 2.87 6.19
CA CYS A 134 12.35 3.82 5.76
C CYS A 134 11.65 4.42 6.99
N VAL A 135 11.37 5.71 6.97
CA VAL A 135 10.54 6.40 7.97
C VAL A 135 9.50 7.23 7.25
N ALA A 136 8.26 7.13 7.73
CA ALA A 136 7.16 7.77 7.04
C ALA A 136 6.09 8.29 8.01
N PRO A 137 5.97 9.62 8.19
CA PRO A 137 4.83 10.25 8.82
C PRO A 137 3.63 10.30 7.87
N GLY A 138 2.44 10.14 8.44
CA GLY A 138 1.17 10.26 7.73
C GLY A 138 0.15 11.05 8.53
N PHE A 139 -0.77 11.69 7.82
CA PHE A 139 -1.83 12.49 8.40
C PHE A 139 -3.09 12.39 7.53
N TYR A 140 -4.27 12.44 8.16
CA TYR A 140 -5.53 12.72 7.46
C TYR A 140 -6.45 13.65 8.24
N CYS A 141 -7.32 14.34 7.51
CA CYS A 141 -8.34 15.23 8.06
C CYS A 141 -9.63 15.19 7.23
N TYR A 142 -10.77 15.07 7.91
CA TYR A 142 -12.09 15.30 7.31
C TYR A 142 -12.47 16.78 7.44
N PHE A 143 -12.60 17.49 6.32
CA PHE A 143 -13.10 18.88 6.31
C PHE A 143 -14.61 18.94 6.44
N ALA A 144 -15.31 17.98 5.84
CA ALA A 144 -16.73 17.73 5.95
C ALA A 144 -16.95 16.22 6.14
N GLU A 145 -18.18 15.79 6.35
CA GLU A 145 -18.52 14.37 6.53
C GLU A 145 -18.10 13.52 5.31
N ASP A 146 -18.17 14.13 4.12
CA ASP A 146 -17.92 13.46 2.84
C ASP A 146 -16.57 13.80 2.19
N ASN A 147 -15.73 14.60 2.85
CA ASN A 147 -14.49 15.12 2.27
C ASN A 147 -13.29 14.80 3.16
N LEU A 148 -12.39 13.98 2.66
CA LEU A 148 -11.16 13.60 3.32
C LEU A 148 -9.94 14.13 2.55
N LEU A 149 -9.01 14.75 3.25
CA LEU A 149 -7.65 15.01 2.77
C LEU A 149 -6.68 14.11 3.54
N ALA A 150 -5.78 13.48 2.83
CA ALA A 150 -4.67 12.73 3.42
C ALA A 150 -3.35 13.20 2.84
N CYS A 151 -2.32 13.22 3.66
CA CYS A 151 -0.96 13.46 3.22
C CYS A 151 -0.02 12.46 3.91
N TYR A 152 1.07 12.21 3.23
CA TYR A 152 2.10 11.26 3.66
C TYR A 152 3.43 11.69 3.07
N ALA A 153 4.49 11.51 3.81
CA ALA A 153 5.85 11.69 3.33
C ALA A 153 6.68 10.49 3.74
N GLU A 154 7.65 10.15 2.92
CA GLU A 154 8.55 9.02 3.17
C GLU A 154 9.99 9.42 2.90
N ILE A 155 10.87 9.00 3.78
CA ILE A 155 12.31 9.05 3.59
C ILE A 155 12.82 7.63 3.65
N ARG A 156 13.39 7.15 2.54
CA ARG A 156 13.90 5.80 2.39
C ARG A 156 15.37 5.84 2.05
N ASN A 157 16.17 5.05 2.76
CA ASN A 157 17.56 4.81 2.45
C ASN A 157 17.64 3.53 1.60
N GLU A 158 17.83 3.69 0.29
CA GLU A 158 17.96 2.56 -0.65
C GLU A 158 19.40 2.11 -0.74
N PRO A 159 19.69 0.83 -0.45
CA PRO A 159 21.03 0.30 -0.66
C PRO A 159 21.34 0.15 -2.14
N LYS A 160 22.56 0.51 -2.57
CA LYS A 160 23.06 0.31 -3.94
C LYS A 160 24.25 -0.65 -3.95
N THR A 161 24.29 -1.54 -4.91
CA THR A 161 25.21 -2.69 -5.00
C THR A 161 26.70 -2.32 -5.05
N HIS A 162 27.09 -1.12 -5.47
CA HIS A 162 28.50 -0.69 -5.56
C HIS A 162 28.72 0.78 -5.23
N GLU A 163 27.72 1.47 -4.70
CA GLU A 163 27.76 2.89 -4.39
C GLU A 163 27.29 3.15 -2.95
N LYS A 164 27.44 4.39 -2.50
CA LYS A 164 26.82 4.81 -1.25
C LYS A 164 25.30 4.73 -1.34
N ASN A 165 24.66 4.29 -0.24
CA ASN A 165 23.21 4.31 -0.12
C ASN A 165 22.63 5.65 -0.54
N GLU A 166 21.55 5.63 -1.29
CA GLU A 166 20.85 6.82 -1.74
C GLU A 166 19.62 7.07 -0.86
N PHE A 167 19.40 8.33 -0.50
CA PHE A 167 18.17 8.73 0.16
C PHE A 167 17.12 9.11 -0.89
N VAL A 168 16.01 8.41 -0.86
CA VAL A 168 14.85 8.68 -1.71
C VAL A 168 13.78 9.35 -0.84
N TYR A 169 13.22 10.42 -1.38
CA TYR A 169 12.14 11.16 -0.75
C TYR A 169 10.91 11.03 -1.61
N SER A 170 9.80 10.65 -1.00
CA SER A 170 8.49 10.71 -1.63
C SER A 170 7.47 11.42 -0.76
N ALA A 171 6.51 12.06 -1.35
CA ALA A 171 5.40 12.67 -0.66
C ALA A 171 4.16 12.61 -1.54
N PHE A 172 2.99 12.39 -0.94
CA PHE A 172 1.74 12.50 -1.66
C PHE A 172 0.68 13.27 -0.88
N VAL A 173 -0.24 13.82 -1.64
CA VAL A 173 -1.49 14.40 -1.14
C VAL A 173 -2.63 13.73 -1.88
N ALA A 174 -3.56 13.19 -1.13
CA ALA A 174 -4.74 12.51 -1.64
C ALA A 174 -6.02 13.17 -1.14
N TYR A 175 -6.98 13.31 -2.02
CA TYR A 175 -8.30 13.83 -1.72
C TYR A 175 -9.35 12.79 -2.07
N ASN A 176 -10.30 12.63 -1.17
CA ASN A 176 -11.41 11.73 -1.35
C ASN A 176 -12.73 12.46 -1.13
N LEU A 177 -13.68 12.19 -2.00
CA LEU A 177 -15.05 12.70 -1.98
C LEU A 177 -16.04 11.54 -2.00
N THR A 178 -16.84 11.42 -0.96
CA THR A 178 -18.02 10.55 -0.95
C THR A 178 -19.16 11.31 -1.61
N ILE A 179 -19.52 10.94 -2.85
CA ILE A 179 -20.56 11.63 -3.64
C ILE A 179 -21.94 11.29 -3.09
N ASN A 180 -22.13 10.03 -2.70
CA ASN A 180 -23.32 9.53 -2.04
C ASN A 180 -23.00 8.21 -1.32
N SER A 181 -23.99 7.57 -0.69
CA SER A 181 -23.82 6.30 0.04
C SER A 181 -23.27 5.14 -0.81
N TYR A 182 -23.25 5.26 -2.13
CA TYR A 182 -22.84 4.22 -3.05
C TYR A 182 -21.55 4.55 -3.80
N VAL A 183 -21.22 5.83 -3.98
CA VAL A 183 -20.13 6.27 -4.87
C VAL A 183 -19.10 7.10 -4.13
N ASP A 184 -17.85 6.67 -4.21
CA ASP A 184 -16.70 7.41 -3.77
C ASP A 184 -15.76 7.70 -4.93
N TRP A 185 -15.18 8.90 -4.92
CA TRP A 185 -14.15 9.34 -5.82
C TRP A 185 -12.89 9.71 -5.05
N ALA A 186 -11.74 9.32 -5.55
CA ALA A 186 -10.46 9.63 -4.94
C ALA A 186 -9.45 10.09 -5.99
N THR A 187 -8.63 11.05 -5.63
CA THR A 187 -7.49 11.52 -6.43
C THR A 187 -6.24 11.65 -5.56
N GLU A 188 -5.09 11.44 -6.16
CA GLU A 188 -3.81 11.55 -5.49
C GLU A 188 -2.76 12.15 -6.43
N ILE A 189 -1.92 12.99 -5.89
CA ILE A 189 -0.70 13.49 -6.53
C ILE A 189 0.45 13.06 -5.64
N GLU A 190 1.39 12.33 -6.22
CA GLU A 190 2.63 11.91 -5.57
C GLU A 190 3.82 12.55 -6.28
N VAL A 191 4.82 12.89 -5.50
CA VAL A 191 6.13 13.33 -5.97
C VAL A 191 7.16 12.35 -5.45
N GLU A 192 7.85 11.65 -6.34
CA GLU A 192 8.96 10.75 -6.00
C GLU A 192 10.13 11.03 -6.95
N LYS A 193 11.34 11.21 -6.41
CA LYS A 193 12.56 11.46 -7.21
C LYS A 193 12.38 12.54 -8.28
N ASN A 194 11.63 13.63 -7.98
CA ASN A 194 11.28 14.71 -8.91
C ASN A 194 10.30 14.32 -10.05
N GLU A 195 9.70 13.16 -10.00
CA GLU A 195 8.63 12.76 -10.90
C GLU A 195 7.26 12.99 -10.24
N PHE A 196 6.30 13.46 -11.04
CA PHE A 196 4.93 13.65 -10.59
C PHE A 196 4.08 12.50 -11.09
N ILE A 197 3.39 11.83 -10.18
CA ILE A 197 2.47 10.75 -10.49
C ILE A 197 1.07 11.17 -10.07
N GLY A 198 0.17 11.34 -11.03
CA GLY A 198 -1.24 11.57 -10.77
C GLY A 198 -2.01 10.25 -10.75
N ARG A 199 -2.97 10.11 -9.84
CA ARG A 199 -3.82 8.92 -9.73
C ARG A 199 -5.27 9.34 -9.49
N MET A 200 -6.20 8.54 -10.00
CA MET A 200 -7.62 8.70 -9.74
C MET A 200 -8.33 7.36 -9.65
N GLY A 201 -9.37 7.30 -8.86
CA GLY A 201 -10.16 6.10 -8.68
C GLY A 201 -11.59 6.37 -8.30
N PHE A 202 -12.45 5.42 -8.65
CA PHE A 202 -13.86 5.38 -8.30
C PHE A 202 -14.18 4.07 -7.62
N ARG A 203 -15.07 4.13 -6.64
CA ARG A 203 -15.64 2.96 -5.99
C ARG A 203 -17.16 3.06 -6.00
N TYR A 204 -17.81 1.99 -6.41
CA TYR A 204 -19.25 1.83 -6.34
C TYR A 204 -19.58 0.69 -5.38
N ASN A 205 -20.31 0.99 -4.30
CA ASN A 205 -20.68 0.05 -3.25
C ASN A 205 -22.12 -0.39 -3.44
N ILE A 206 -22.37 -1.71 -3.44
CA ILE A 206 -23.68 -2.33 -3.52
C ILE A 206 -23.77 -3.31 -2.34
N GLU A 207 -24.35 -2.89 -1.22
CA GLU A 207 -24.45 -3.70 -0.01
C GLU A 207 -23.11 -4.35 0.39
N LYS A 208 -22.96 -5.65 0.13
CA LYS A 208 -21.76 -6.45 0.45
C LYS A 208 -20.74 -6.51 -0.69
N PHE A 209 -21.03 -5.91 -1.82
CA PHE A 209 -20.20 -5.95 -3.01
C PHE A 209 -19.71 -4.55 -3.37
N SER A 210 -18.48 -4.44 -3.80
CA SER A 210 -17.91 -3.18 -4.28
C SER A 210 -17.21 -3.38 -5.61
N LEU A 211 -17.51 -2.50 -6.57
CA LEU A 211 -16.78 -2.38 -7.83
C LEU A 211 -15.84 -1.18 -7.74
N ARG A 212 -14.67 -1.33 -8.32
CA ARG A 212 -13.65 -0.29 -8.31
C ARG A 212 -13.00 -0.18 -9.67
N CYS A 213 -12.70 1.05 -10.08
CA CYS A 213 -11.88 1.31 -11.26
C CYS A 213 -11.04 2.56 -11.02
N GLY A 214 -9.96 2.68 -11.76
CA GLY A 214 -9.08 3.81 -11.63
C GLY A 214 -7.99 3.83 -12.68
N ALA A 215 -7.13 4.83 -12.58
CA ALA A 215 -5.95 4.93 -13.42
C ALA A 215 -4.83 5.72 -12.71
N SER A 216 -3.61 5.34 -12.96
CA SER A 216 -2.42 6.15 -12.74
C SER A 216 -2.06 6.84 -14.07
N LEU A 217 -1.60 8.09 -14.02
CA LEU A 217 -1.38 8.90 -15.23
C LEU A 217 0.07 8.85 -15.75
N MET A 218 1.04 8.57 -14.88
CA MET A 218 2.45 8.49 -15.29
C MET A 218 3.13 7.31 -14.58
N PRO A 219 3.37 6.19 -15.28
CA PRO A 219 2.82 5.82 -16.60
C PRO A 219 1.32 5.56 -16.56
N ILE A 220 0.66 5.66 -17.72
CA ILE A 220 -0.78 5.36 -17.81
C ILE A 220 -1.01 3.88 -17.52
N ARG A 221 -1.73 3.60 -16.40
CA ARG A 221 -2.08 2.24 -15.96
C ARG A 221 -3.54 2.23 -15.53
N PRO A 222 -4.44 1.82 -16.41
CA PRO A 222 -5.82 1.58 -16.03
C PRO A 222 -5.89 0.39 -15.07
N SER A 223 -6.80 0.46 -14.12
CA SER A 223 -7.03 -0.58 -13.12
C SER A 223 -8.52 -0.82 -12.91
N ALA A 224 -8.85 -2.04 -12.53
CA ALA A 224 -10.18 -2.42 -12.11
C ALA A 224 -10.11 -3.49 -11.02
N GLY A 225 -11.19 -3.64 -10.27
CA GLY A 225 -11.27 -4.66 -9.25
C GLY A 225 -12.64 -4.72 -8.59
N PHE A 226 -12.78 -5.69 -7.72
CA PHE A 226 -13.99 -5.86 -6.94
C PHE A 226 -13.65 -6.27 -5.50
N GLY A 227 -14.60 -6.11 -4.61
CA GLY A 227 -14.53 -6.57 -3.24
C GLY A 227 -15.83 -7.18 -2.80
N PHE A 228 -15.74 -8.10 -1.84
CA PHE A 228 -16.87 -8.80 -1.29
C PHE A 228 -16.74 -8.91 0.23
N ASP A 229 -17.76 -8.46 0.97
CA ASP A 229 -17.81 -8.46 2.42
C ASP A 229 -18.69 -9.62 2.91
N ILE A 230 -18.10 -10.55 3.68
CA ILE A 230 -18.81 -11.67 4.32
C ILE A 230 -18.52 -11.59 5.82
N ASP A 231 -19.49 -11.11 6.60
CA ASP A 231 -19.39 -11.00 8.07
C ASP A 231 -18.09 -10.32 8.54
N CYS A 232 -17.13 -11.11 9.04
CA CYS A 232 -15.84 -10.62 9.51
C CYS A 232 -14.74 -10.66 8.44
N PHE A 233 -15.03 -11.19 7.27
CA PHE A 233 -14.07 -11.29 6.17
C PHE A 233 -14.40 -10.31 5.06
N ASN A 234 -13.36 -9.70 4.51
CA ASN A 234 -13.45 -8.96 3.27
C ASN A 234 -12.44 -9.55 2.28
N PHE A 235 -12.93 -9.97 1.14
CA PHE A 235 -12.14 -10.42 0.00
C PHE A 235 -12.04 -9.30 -1.02
N SER A 236 -10.90 -9.13 -1.64
CA SER A 236 -10.68 -8.14 -2.71
C SER A 236 -9.80 -8.71 -3.81
N TYR A 237 -10.12 -8.33 -5.04
CA TYR A 237 -9.35 -8.61 -6.24
C TYR A 237 -9.10 -7.32 -6.99
N ALA A 238 -7.92 -7.18 -7.58
CA ALA A 238 -7.59 -6.09 -8.48
C ALA A 238 -6.71 -6.57 -9.61
N ALA A 239 -6.83 -5.89 -10.74
CA ALA A 239 -5.93 -6.00 -11.87
C ALA A 239 -5.64 -4.61 -12.42
N ASP A 240 -4.40 -4.36 -12.80
CA ASP A 240 -3.99 -3.18 -13.55
C ASP A 240 -3.18 -3.60 -14.79
N TYR A 241 -3.18 -2.77 -15.78
CA TYR A 241 -2.52 -3.02 -17.05
C TYR A 241 -1.48 -1.94 -17.33
N CYS A 242 -0.25 -2.38 -17.60
CA CYS A 242 0.82 -1.54 -18.09
C CYS A 242 1.12 -1.88 -19.55
N SER A 243 1.02 -0.91 -20.45
CA SER A 243 1.16 -1.13 -21.90
C SER A 243 2.50 -1.75 -22.30
N SER A 244 3.57 -1.47 -21.55
CA SER A 244 4.92 -1.99 -21.84
C SER A 244 5.22 -3.35 -21.21
N LEU A 245 4.48 -3.75 -20.15
CA LEU A 245 4.87 -4.87 -19.30
C LEU A 245 3.77 -5.92 -19.15
N GLY A 246 2.52 -5.55 -19.39
CA GLY A 246 1.38 -6.44 -19.26
C GLY A 246 0.56 -6.22 -17.99
N THR A 247 -0.13 -7.25 -17.54
CA THR A 247 -1.09 -7.21 -16.44
C THR A 247 -0.43 -7.54 -15.10
N ARG A 248 -0.75 -6.77 -14.06
CA ARG A 248 -0.49 -7.12 -12.67
C ARG A 248 -1.81 -7.45 -11.99
N MET A 249 -1.79 -8.42 -11.11
CA MET A 249 -2.96 -8.85 -10.34
C MET A 249 -2.65 -8.83 -8.85
N SER A 250 -3.69 -8.63 -8.06
CA SER A 250 -3.60 -8.80 -6.62
C SER A 250 -4.86 -9.40 -6.02
N LEU A 251 -4.64 -10.15 -4.96
CA LEU A 251 -5.65 -10.75 -4.10
C LEU A 251 -5.45 -10.21 -2.68
N GLY A 252 -6.54 -9.87 -2.02
CA GLY A 252 -6.51 -9.42 -0.63
C GLY A 252 -7.59 -10.10 0.19
N LEU A 253 -7.22 -10.53 1.38
CA LEU A 253 -8.13 -11.03 2.39
C LEU A 253 -7.94 -10.20 3.65
N LYS A 254 -9.01 -9.59 4.16
CA LYS A 254 -9.02 -8.88 5.44
C LYS A 254 -9.95 -9.60 6.39
N TRP A 255 -9.45 -9.87 7.59
CA TRP A 255 -10.19 -10.48 8.68
C TRP A 255 -10.30 -9.50 9.84
N LYS A 256 -11.53 -9.19 10.24
CA LYS A 256 -11.87 -8.36 11.41
C LYS A 256 -12.11 -9.26 12.61
N ILE A 257 -11.23 -9.18 13.60
CA ILE A 257 -11.33 -9.96 14.84
C ILE A 257 -12.16 -9.16 15.84
N GLN A 258 -13.39 -9.62 16.10
CA GLN A 258 -14.25 -9.00 17.10
C GLN A 258 -13.64 -9.20 18.50
N ASN A 259 -13.18 -8.13 19.10
CA ASN A 259 -12.85 -8.16 20.52
C ASN A 259 -14.16 -8.34 21.31
N LYS A 260 -14.37 -9.49 21.92
CA LYS A 260 -15.45 -9.66 22.91
C LYS A 260 -15.26 -8.59 23.96
N LYS A 261 -16.11 -7.54 23.95
CA LYS A 261 -16.19 -6.61 25.08
C LYS A 261 -16.45 -7.49 26.31
N SER A 262 -15.46 -7.60 27.20
CA SER A 262 -15.66 -8.16 28.52
C SER A 262 -16.72 -7.29 29.19
N TYR A 263 -17.94 -7.78 29.23
CA TYR A 263 -18.94 -7.23 30.13
C TYR A 263 -18.51 -7.61 31.58
N ALA A 264 -17.54 -6.84 32.12
CA ALA A 264 -17.33 -6.80 33.54
C ALA A 264 -18.58 -6.13 34.13
N LYS A 265 -19.39 -6.93 34.79
CA LYS A 265 -20.49 -6.52 35.69
C LYS A 265 -19.92 -5.77 36.88
#